data_141aff5d11a89b30092e821537540630
#
_entry.id   141aff5d11a89b30092e821537540630
#
_cell.length_a   1.000
_cell.length_b   1.000
_cell.length_c   1.000
_cell.angle_alpha   90.00
_cell.angle_beta   90.00
_cell.angle_gamma   90.00
#
_symmetry.space_group_name_H-M   'P 1'
#
loop_
_entity.id
_entity.type
_entity.pdbx_description
1 polymer ?
#
loop_
_entity_poly.entity_id
_entity_poly.type
_entity_poly.pdbx_seq_one_letter_code
_entity_poly.pdbx_strand_id
1 'polypeptide(L)'
;MQGRDVFVTGGTGYIGTRLIPALLARGHRVRALARSRSVDRVPAGAVTHVGDALDERSFVAALGPFDTLVHLVGTPHPGPAKAAEFLRVDLASVQASVRAAREAAVAHFIYLSVARPAPAMAEYIAARAAGEQAIADARLTATVLRPWYVIGPGHRWPLLLKPFYAIAELVPAWRGGARRLGLVTLDQMVRAIVRAVEQPPPAGTIRIVDVAGIAGS
;
A
#
# COMPACT_ATOMS: atom_id res chain seq x y z
N MET A 1 4.13 -18.88 -14.44
CA MET A 1 4.16 -18.65 -12.97
C MET A 1 2.85 -19.15 -12.39
N GLN A 2 2.88 -19.78 -11.23
CA GLN A 2 1.67 -20.28 -10.57
C GLN A 2 0.91 -19.09 -9.98
N GLY A 3 -0.41 -18.98 -10.24
CA GLY A 3 -1.25 -17.91 -9.69
C GLY A 3 -1.28 -18.00 -8.15
N ARG A 4 -1.27 -16.83 -7.48
CA ARG A 4 -1.36 -16.71 -6.01
C ARG A 4 -2.75 -16.31 -5.59
N ASP A 5 -3.12 -16.65 -4.36
CA ASP A 5 -4.27 -16.08 -3.69
C ASP A 5 -3.88 -14.74 -3.06
N VAL A 6 -4.62 -13.70 -3.40
CA VAL A 6 -4.33 -12.34 -2.94
C VAL A 6 -5.57 -11.74 -2.30
N PHE A 7 -5.47 -11.35 -1.04
CA PHE A 7 -6.51 -10.59 -0.34
C PHE A 7 -6.16 -9.12 -0.32
N VAL A 8 -7.06 -8.25 -0.79
CA VAL A 8 -6.81 -6.81 -0.92
C VAL A 8 -7.75 -6.02 -0.02
N THR A 9 -7.20 -5.29 0.96
CA THR A 9 -7.95 -4.24 1.66
C THR A 9 -7.76 -2.91 0.94
N GLY A 10 -8.80 -2.08 0.88
CA GLY A 10 -8.76 -0.84 0.10
C GLY A 10 -8.88 -1.04 -1.43
N GLY A 11 -9.37 -2.21 -1.87
CA GLY A 11 -9.52 -2.57 -3.29
C GLY A 11 -10.41 -1.62 -4.10
N THR A 12 -11.33 -0.90 -3.48
CA THR A 12 -12.21 0.10 -4.10
C THR A 12 -11.60 1.51 -4.18
N GLY A 13 -10.37 1.67 -3.69
CA GLY A 13 -9.65 2.93 -3.68
C GLY A 13 -8.87 3.21 -4.98
N TYR A 14 -8.18 4.35 -5.00
CA TYR A 14 -7.44 4.85 -6.16
C TYR A 14 -6.43 3.85 -6.75
N ILE A 15 -5.62 3.22 -5.90
CA ILE A 15 -4.66 2.20 -6.34
C ILE A 15 -5.36 0.86 -6.55
N GLY A 16 -6.25 0.46 -5.63
CA GLY A 16 -6.91 -0.85 -5.63
C GLY A 16 -7.69 -1.14 -6.91
N THR A 17 -8.40 -0.14 -7.46
CA THR A 17 -9.17 -0.28 -8.71
C THR A 17 -8.30 -0.50 -9.95
N ARG A 18 -7.01 -0.21 -9.89
CA ARG A 18 -6.03 -0.50 -10.94
C ARG A 18 -5.22 -1.77 -10.66
N LEU A 19 -4.93 -2.02 -9.39
CA LEU A 19 -4.16 -3.18 -8.97
C LEU A 19 -4.92 -4.49 -9.22
N ILE A 20 -6.21 -4.55 -8.83
CA ILE A 20 -7.00 -5.77 -8.94
C ILE A 20 -7.04 -6.31 -10.38
N PRO A 21 -7.39 -5.51 -11.41
CA PRO A 21 -7.34 -5.99 -12.80
C PRO A 21 -5.94 -6.45 -13.23
N ALA A 22 -4.88 -5.76 -12.77
CA ALA A 22 -3.51 -6.14 -13.09
C ALA A 22 -3.12 -7.49 -12.48
N LEU A 23 -3.55 -7.78 -11.25
CA LEU A 23 -3.34 -9.08 -10.60
C LEU A 23 -4.12 -10.20 -11.31
N LEU A 24 -5.39 -9.95 -11.65
CA LEU A 24 -6.21 -10.91 -12.39
C LEU A 24 -5.63 -11.24 -13.76
N ALA A 25 -5.16 -10.23 -14.50
CA ALA A 25 -4.50 -10.40 -15.81
C ALA A 25 -3.22 -11.24 -15.74
N ARG A 26 -2.60 -11.35 -14.55
CA ARG A 26 -1.43 -12.18 -14.28
C ARG A 26 -1.79 -13.58 -13.77
N GLY A 27 -3.08 -13.92 -13.73
CA GLY A 27 -3.58 -15.21 -13.30
C GLY A 27 -3.65 -15.41 -11.78
N HIS A 28 -3.57 -14.31 -11.00
CA HIS A 28 -3.80 -14.39 -9.55
C HIS A 28 -5.29 -14.45 -9.24
N ARG A 29 -5.67 -15.13 -8.16
CA ARG A 29 -7.03 -15.10 -7.61
C ARG A 29 -7.12 -13.98 -6.60
N VAL A 30 -8.07 -13.07 -6.78
CA VAL A 30 -8.18 -11.88 -5.93
C VAL A 30 -9.48 -11.88 -5.16
N ARG A 31 -9.38 -11.70 -3.84
CA ARG A 31 -10.49 -11.36 -2.96
C ARG A 31 -10.31 -9.95 -2.44
N ALA A 32 -11.35 -9.11 -2.57
CA ALA A 32 -11.29 -7.71 -2.15
C ALA A 32 -12.23 -7.45 -0.98
N LEU A 33 -11.71 -6.88 0.10
CA LEU A 33 -12.50 -6.39 1.21
C LEU A 33 -13.19 -5.07 0.81
N ALA A 34 -14.49 -5.02 0.94
CA ALA A 34 -15.29 -3.82 0.67
C ALA A 34 -16.38 -3.63 1.73
N ARG A 35 -16.63 -2.38 2.10
CA ARG A 35 -17.83 -2.04 2.90
C ARG A 35 -19.09 -2.20 2.04
N SER A 36 -20.22 -2.56 2.63
CA SER A 36 -21.49 -2.78 1.91
C SER A 36 -21.80 -1.69 0.89
N ARG A 37 -21.59 -0.42 1.25
CA ARG A 37 -21.82 0.75 0.35
C ARG A 37 -20.83 0.89 -0.80
N SER A 38 -19.83 0.02 -0.89
CA SER A 38 -18.74 0.11 -1.89
C SER A 38 -18.55 -1.18 -2.69
N VAL A 39 -19.45 -2.14 -2.56
CA VAL A 39 -19.38 -3.44 -3.23
C VAL A 39 -19.35 -3.26 -4.76
N ASP A 40 -20.19 -2.40 -5.29
CA ASP A 40 -20.31 -2.12 -6.72
C ASP A 40 -19.03 -1.48 -7.33
N ARG A 41 -18.11 -1.03 -6.48
CA ARG A 41 -16.84 -0.44 -6.90
C ARG A 41 -15.70 -1.44 -6.95
N VAL A 42 -15.94 -2.69 -6.54
CA VAL A 42 -14.92 -3.75 -6.64
C VAL A 42 -14.76 -4.10 -8.12
N PRO A 43 -13.55 -4.12 -8.68
CA PRO A 43 -13.32 -4.51 -10.06
C PRO A 43 -13.83 -5.91 -10.37
N ALA A 44 -14.45 -6.06 -11.55
CA ALA A 44 -14.96 -7.34 -12.03
C ALA A 44 -13.85 -8.43 -12.04
N GLY A 45 -14.25 -9.66 -11.74
CA GLY A 45 -13.33 -10.81 -11.64
C GLY A 45 -12.75 -11.05 -10.25
N ALA A 46 -12.80 -10.07 -9.35
CA ALA A 46 -12.43 -10.30 -7.95
C ALA A 46 -13.64 -10.80 -7.14
N VAL A 47 -13.38 -11.69 -6.19
CA VAL A 47 -14.40 -12.11 -5.21
C VAL A 47 -14.53 -11.03 -4.15
N THR A 48 -15.73 -10.50 -3.96
CA THR A 48 -15.98 -9.47 -2.94
C THR A 48 -16.26 -10.11 -1.58
N HIS A 49 -15.55 -9.65 -0.56
CA HIS A 49 -15.88 -9.93 0.84
C HIS A 49 -16.39 -8.64 1.51
N VAL A 50 -17.59 -8.70 2.10
CA VAL A 50 -18.17 -7.56 2.80
C VAL A 50 -17.65 -7.51 4.24
N GLY A 51 -17.02 -6.39 4.60
CA GLY A 51 -16.46 -6.20 5.93
C GLY A 51 -15.87 -4.79 6.11
N ASP A 52 -15.32 -4.53 7.30
CA ASP A 52 -14.66 -3.26 7.63
C ASP A 52 -13.18 -3.51 7.93
N ALA A 53 -12.30 -2.80 7.24
CA ALA A 53 -10.86 -2.87 7.44
C ALA A 53 -10.40 -2.38 8.83
N LEU A 54 -11.28 -1.73 9.60
CA LEU A 54 -11.02 -1.32 10.98
C LEU A 54 -11.37 -2.41 12.00
N ASP A 55 -12.09 -3.46 11.58
CA ASP A 55 -12.51 -4.59 12.42
C ASP A 55 -12.01 -5.91 11.82
N GLU A 56 -10.92 -6.45 12.37
CA GLU A 56 -10.33 -7.72 11.92
C GLU A 56 -11.29 -8.89 11.95
N ARG A 57 -12.24 -8.90 12.89
CA ARG A 57 -13.22 -9.99 13.04
C ARG A 57 -14.15 -10.08 11.84
N SER A 58 -14.37 -8.96 11.15
CA SER A 58 -15.23 -8.91 9.96
C SER A 58 -14.61 -9.58 8.74
N PHE A 59 -13.29 -9.87 8.72
CA PHE A 59 -12.63 -10.41 7.55
C PHE A 59 -11.55 -11.47 7.81
N VAL A 60 -11.14 -11.72 9.06
CA VAL A 60 -10.07 -12.68 9.35
C VAL A 60 -10.39 -14.08 8.82
N ALA A 61 -11.64 -14.56 8.98
CA ALA A 61 -12.07 -15.85 8.44
C ALA A 61 -12.05 -15.92 6.91
N ALA A 62 -12.09 -14.77 6.24
CA ALA A 62 -12.01 -14.68 4.80
C ALA A 62 -10.58 -14.71 4.27
N LEU A 63 -9.58 -14.49 5.09
CA LEU A 63 -8.17 -14.60 4.68
C LEU A 63 -7.82 -16.05 4.30
N GLY A 64 -8.23 -17.01 5.15
CA GLY A 64 -7.98 -18.43 4.88
C GLY A 64 -6.51 -18.71 4.50
N PRO A 65 -6.23 -19.64 3.58
CA PRO A 65 -4.88 -19.99 3.13
C PRO A 65 -4.37 -19.04 2.01
N PHE A 66 -4.54 -17.73 2.14
CA PHE A 66 -4.05 -16.78 1.15
C PHE A 66 -2.53 -16.64 1.21
N ASP A 67 -1.91 -16.62 0.05
CA ASP A 67 -0.47 -16.41 -0.07
C ASP A 67 -0.05 -14.99 0.31
N THR A 68 -0.89 -13.98 0.00
CA THR A 68 -0.52 -12.57 0.18
C THR A 68 -1.72 -11.70 0.60
N LEU A 69 -1.53 -10.87 1.64
CA LEU A 69 -2.43 -9.78 1.99
C LEU A 69 -1.84 -8.44 1.55
N VAL A 70 -2.57 -7.69 0.73
CA VAL A 70 -2.19 -6.34 0.27
C VAL A 70 -3.03 -5.29 0.98
N HIS A 71 -2.39 -4.48 1.83
CA HIS A 71 -3.05 -3.43 2.59
C HIS A 71 -2.88 -2.06 1.92
N LEU A 72 -3.99 -1.53 1.37
CA LEU A 72 -4.03 -0.24 0.67
C LEU A 72 -4.96 0.79 1.35
N VAL A 73 -5.52 0.46 2.53
CA VAL A 73 -6.40 1.40 3.23
C VAL A 73 -5.61 2.60 3.73
N GLY A 74 -6.20 3.77 3.58
CA GLY A 74 -5.63 5.01 4.06
C GLY A 74 -6.54 6.19 3.79
N THR A 75 -6.27 7.30 4.47
CA THR A 75 -7.00 8.54 4.34
C THR A 75 -6.77 9.14 2.94
N PRO A 76 -7.83 9.39 2.16
CA PRO A 76 -7.70 9.99 0.84
C PRO A 76 -7.25 11.45 0.97
N HIS A 77 -6.38 11.89 0.04
CA HIS A 77 -5.85 13.24 0.01
C HIS A 77 -5.30 13.69 1.37
N PRO A 78 -4.23 13.06 1.87
CA PRO A 78 -3.67 13.40 3.17
C PRO A 78 -3.26 14.87 3.23
N GLY A 79 -3.55 15.53 4.33
CA GLY A 79 -3.24 16.94 4.58
C GLY A 79 -3.17 17.22 6.09
N PRO A 80 -2.56 18.33 6.53
CA PRO A 80 -2.36 18.62 7.95
C PRO A 80 -3.66 18.62 8.78
N ALA A 81 -4.78 19.06 8.18
CA ALA A 81 -6.09 19.07 8.84
C ALA A 81 -6.66 17.68 9.15
N LYS A 82 -6.05 16.61 8.65
CA LYS A 82 -6.53 15.21 8.80
C LYS A 82 -5.74 14.39 9.80
N ALA A 83 -4.98 15.03 10.69
CA ALA A 83 -4.13 14.32 11.66
C ALA A 83 -4.87 13.25 12.47
N ALA A 84 -6.08 13.55 12.95
CA ALA A 84 -6.92 12.59 13.68
C ALA A 84 -7.37 11.39 12.82
N GLU A 85 -7.56 11.60 11.50
CA GLU A 85 -7.92 10.52 10.57
C GLU A 85 -6.77 9.54 10.37
N PHE A 86 -5.52 9.99 10.38
CA PHE A 86 -4.35 9.13 10.23
C PHE A 86 -4.26 8.08 11.35
N LEU A 87 -4.61 8.45 12.58
CA LEU A 87 -4.66 7.50 13.68
C LEU A 87 -5.89 6.60 13.57
N ARG A 88 -7.07 7.19 13.34
CA ARG A 88 -8.35 6.49 13.35
C ARG A 88 -8.54 5.57 12.15
N VAL A 89 -7.99 5.89 10.99
CA VAL A 89 -8.15 5.13 9.75
C VAL A 89 -6.86 4.42 9.37
N ASP A 90 -5.77 5.18 9.16
CA ASP A 90 -4.53 4.60 8.61
C ASP A 90 -3.89 3.63 9.59
N LEU A 91 -3.65 4.06 10.84
CA LEU A 91 -3.02 3.21 11.84
C LEU A 91 -3.96 2.09 12.31
N ALA A 92 -5.22 2.41 12.61
CA ALA A 92 -6.16 1.39 13.10
C ALA A 92 -6.39 0.28 12.07
N SER A 93 -6.51 0.61 10.77
CA SER A 93 -6.74 -0.39 9.72
C SER A 93 -5.52 -1.28 9.48
N VAL A 94 -4.30 -0.74 9.50
CA VAL A 94 -3.11 -1.58 9.35
C VAL A 94 -2.92 -2.48 10.56
N GLN A 95 -3.18 -2.01 11.78
CA GLN A 95 -3.13 -2.84 12.99
C GLN A 95 -4.15 -3.98 12.94
N ALA A 96 -5.40 -3.72 12.52
CA ALA A 96 -6.40 -4.76 12.31
C ALA A 96 -5.95 -5.77 11.25
N SER A 97 -5.42 -5.31 10.12
CA SER A 97 -4.89 -6.19 9.07
C SER A 97 -3.69 -7.02 9.51
N VAL A 98 -2.81 -6.47 10.36
CA VAL A 98 -1.66 -7.20 10.93
C VAL A 98 -2.14 -8.30 11.88
N ARG A 99 -3.11 -8.01 12.76
CA ARG A 99 -3.67 -9.05 13.64
C ARG A 99 -4.34 -10.16 12.84
N ALA A 100 -5.18 -9.80 11.85
CA ALA A 100 -5.82 -10.76 10.97
C ALA A 100 -4.81 -11.61 10.19
N ALA A 101 -3.76 -10.97 9.64
CA ALA A 101 -2.71 -11.68 8.90
C ALA A 101 -1.95 -12.68 9.77
N ARG A 102 -1.66 -12.30 11.03
CA ARG A 102 -1.02 -13.19 11.99
C ARG A 102 -1.91 -14.37 12.38
N GLU A 103 -3.19 -14.12 12.67
CA GLU A 103 -4.17 -15.14 13.04
C GLU A 103 -4.40 -16.14 11.91
N ALA A 104 -4.55 -15.65 10.67
CA ALA A 104 -4.74 -16.48 9.48
C ALA A 104 -3.45 -17.08 8.91
N ALA A 105 -2.29 -16.86 9.55
CA ALA A 105 -0.98 -17.31 9.09
C ALA A 105 -0.65 -16.92 7.66
N VAL A 106 -0.99 -15.70 7.24
CA VAL A 106 -0.74 -15.18 5.89
C VAL A 106 0.77 -15.22 5.59
N ALA A 107 1.14 -15.82 4.47
CA ALA A 107 2.54 -16.04 4.10
C ALA A 107 3.29 -14.75 3.77
N HIS A 108 2.59 -13.74 3.22
CA HIS A 108 3.22 -12.47 2.83
C HIS A 108 2.27 -11.28 3.03
N PHE A 109 2.78 -10.21 3.66
CA PHE A 109 2.05 -8.97 3.90
C PHE A 109 2.66 -7.85 3.06
N ILE A 110 1.85 -7.15 2.26
CA ILE A 110 2.29 -5.99 1.49
C ILE A 110 1.64 -4.74 2.06
N TYR A 111 2.46 -3.78 2.46
CA TYR A 111 2.04 -2.53 3.07
C TYR A 111 2.44 -1.32 2.23
N LEU A 112 1.45 -0.47 1.93
CA LEU A 112 1.69 0.82 1.33
C LEU A 112 1.94 1.85 2.44
N SER A 113 3.19 2.18 2.66
CA SER A 113 3.66 3.18 3.63
C SER A 113 3.91 4.55 2.97
N VAL A 114 4.88 5.30 3.44
CA VAL A 114 5.28 6.61 2.89
C VAL A 114 6.79 6.79 2.96
N ALA A 115 7.35 7.53 2.00
CA ALA A 115 8.77 7.91 2.00
C ALA A 115 9.10 8.75 3.25
N ARG A 116 10.24 8.45 3.89
CA ARG A 116 10.71 9.13 5.10
C ARG A 116 12.24 9.09 5.22
N PRO A 117 12.86 10.12 5.84
CA PRO A 117 12.27 11.33 6.40
C PRO A 117 11.77 12.29 5.30
N ALA A 118 10.77 13.11 5.62
CA ALA A 118 10.26 14.14 4.73
C ALA A 118 9.95 15.42 5.53
N PRO A 119 10.02 16.60 4.90
CA PRO A 119 9.93 17.90 5.59
C PRO A 119 8.51 18.29 6.02
N ALA A 120 7.50 17.53 5.59
CA ALA A 120 6.08 17.83 5.82
C ALA A 120 5.33 16.57 6.22
N MET A 121 4.11 16.71 6.73
CA MET A 121 3.19 15.63 7.05
C MET A 121 3.67 14.72 8.20
N ALA A 122 4.22 15.31 9.27
CA ALA A 122 4.83 14.56 10.38
C ALA A 122 3.87 13.51 10.99
N GLU A 123 2.61 13.88 11.24
CA GLU A 123 1.59 12.99 11.81
C GLU A 123 1.24 11.82 10.87
N TYR A 124 1.14 12.08 9.57
CA TYR A 124 0.94 11.05 8.57
C TYR A 124 2.11 10.07 8.53
N ILE A 125 3.33 10.60 8.50
CA ILE A 125 4.57 9.81 8.52
C ILE A 125 4.64 8.97 9.80
N ALA A 126 4.31 9.56 10.95
CA ALA A 126 4.30 8.85 12.23
C ALA A 126 3.29 7.70 12.25
N ALA A 127 2.06 7.92 11.75
CA ALA A 127 1.04 6.87 11.66
C ALA A 127 1.48 5.71 10.74
N ARG A 128 2.09 6.03 9.58
CA ARG A 128 2.62 5.02 8.66
C ARG A 128 3.82 4.28 9.23
N ALA A 129 4.71 4.98 9.95
CA ALA A 129 5.84 4.36 10.65
C ALA A 129 5.38 3.41 11.77
N ALA A 130 4.34 3.80 12.53
CA ALA A 130 3.73 2.93 13.54
C ALA A 130 3.12 1.67 12.92
N GLY A 131 2.54 1.78 11.71
CA GLY A 131 2.09 0.62 10.94
C GLY A 131 3.22 -0.32 10.54
N GLU A 132 4.36 0.20 10.09
CA GLU A 132 5.57 -0.61 9.82
C GLU A 132 6.08 -1.29 11.09
N GLN A 133 6.06 -0.60 12.23
CA GLN A 133 6.46 -1.18 13.51
C GLN A 133 5.53 -2.32 13.92
N ALA A 134 4.21 -2.18 13.75
CA ALA A 134 3.25 -3.25 14.03
C ALA A 134 3.52 -4.51 13.18
N ILE A 135 3.91 -4.36 11.91
CA ILE A 135 4.30 -5.47 11.02
C ILE A 135 5.55 -6.16 11.55
N ALA A 136 6.55 -5.39 11.99
CA ALA A 136 7.81 -5.91 12.54
C ALA A 136 7.59 -6.65 13.87
N ASP A 137 6.80 -6.08 14.78
CA ASP A 137 6.47 -6.69 16.08
C ASP A 137 5.70 -8.01 15.92
N ALA A 138 4.85 -8.07 14.88
CA ALA A 138 4.12 -9.29 14.53
C ALA A 138 5.00 -10.34 13.82
N ARG A 139 6.25 -10.01 13.48
CA ARG A 139 7.22 -10.87 12.75
C ARG A 139 6.68 -11.40 11.43
N LEU A 140 5.89 -10.59 10.73
CA LEU A 140 5.36 -10.97 9.43
C LEU A 140 6.46 -10.92 8.36
N THR A 141 6.41 -11.86 7.42
CA THR A 141 7.12 -11.71 6.15
C THR A 141 6.44 -10.58 5.36
N ALA A 142 7.14 -9.49 5.04
CA ALA A 142 6.49 -8.34 4.46
C ALA A 142 7.29 -7.63 3.37
N THR A 143 6.57 -6.97 2.47
CA THR A 143 7.11 -5.93 1.59
C THR A 143 6.44 -4.59 1.89
N VAL A 144 7.24 -3.61 2.26
CA VAL A 144 6.80 -2.25 2.57
C VAL A 144 7.20 -1.33 1.43
N LEU A 145 6.21 -0.77 0.72
CA LEU A 145 6.45 0.20 -0.33
C LEU A 145 6.33 1.62 0.24
N ARG A 146 7.32 2.46 0.01
CA ARG A 146 7.42 3.83 0.53
C ARG A 146 7.39 4.87 -0.59
N PRO A 147 6.25 5.07 -1.30
CA PRO A 147 6.11 6.20 -2.22
C PRO A 147 6.06 7.52 -1.46
N TRP A 148 6.35 8.64 -2.14
CA TRP A 148 6.03 9.97 -1.64
C TRP A 148 4.71 10.45 -2.25
N TYR A 149 4.67 10.73 -3.53
CA TYR A 149 3.46 11.03 -4.27
C TYR A 149 3.21 10.02 -5.37
N VAL A 150 1.96 9.54 -5.47
CA VAL A 150 1.51 8.69 -6.57
C VAL A 150 0.67 9.54 -7.51
N ILE A 151 1.21 9.82 -8.70
CA ILE A 151 0.57 10.65 -9.72
C ILE A 151 -0.18 9.80 -10.75
N GLY A 152 -1.33 10.29 -11.19
CA GLY A 152 -2.15 9.62 -12.21
C GLY A 152 -3.45 10.37 -12.46
N PRO A 153 -4.42 9.76 -13.16
CA PRO A 153 -5.72 10.39 -13.41
C PRO A 153 -6.37 10.87 -12.13
N GLY A 154 -6.79 12.14 -12.08
CA GLY A 154 -7.36 12.79 -10.89
C GLY A 154 -6.34 13.32 -9.87
N HIS A 155 -5.04 12.99 -9.98
CA HIS A 155 -3.97 13.42 -9.07
C HIS A 155 -2.78 13.97 -9.86
N ARG A 156 -2.98 15.06 -10.61
CA ARG A 156 -1.95 15.65 -11.48
C ARG A 156 -1.26 16.90 -10.92
N TRP A 157 -1.77 17.50 -9.85
CA TRP A 157 -1.19 18.72 -9.29
C TRP A 157 0.30 18.58 -8.90
N PRO A 158 0.83 17.41 -8.44
CA PRO A 158 2.24 17.28 -8.13
C PRO A 158 3.16 17.36 -9.35
N LEU A 159 2.60 17.31 -10.58
CA LEU A 159 3.38 17.54 -11.81
C LEU A 159 3.97 18.95 -11.86
N LEU A 160 3.34 19.93 -11.21
CA LEU A 160 3.85 21.28 -11.08
C LEU A 160 5.16 21.34 -10.27
N LEU A 161 5.45 20.32 -9.47
CA LEU A 161 6.69 20.19 -8.72
C LEU A 161 7.86 19.61 -9.53
N LYS A 162 7.60 19.03 -10.71
CA LYS A 162 8.66 18.42 -11.57
C LYS A 162 9.84 19.34 -11.86
N PRO A 163 9.65 20.63 -12.23
CA PRO A 163 10.78 21.53 -12.48
C PRO A 163 11.64 21.72 -11.22
N PHE A 164 10.99 21.81 -10.05
CA PHE A 164 11.67 21.94 -8.77
C PHE A 164 12.51 20.70 -8.42
N TYR A 165 11.96 19.50 -8.64
CA TYR A 165 12.71 18.25 -8.46
C TYR A 165 13.89 18.15 -9.43
N ALA A 166 13.72 18.54 -10.70
CA ALA A 166 14.80 18.53 -11.67
C ALA A 166 15.96 19.45 -11.26
N ILE A 167 15.65 20.65 -10.74
CA ILE A 167 16.67 21.57 -10.22
C ILE A 167 17.32 20.99 -8.95
N ALA A 168 16.53 20.42 -8.03
CA ALA A 168 17.04 19.84 -6.79
C ALA A 168 17.98 18.64 -7.04
N GLU A 169 17.78 17.87 -8.11
CA GLU A 169 18.67 16.78 -8.52
C GLU A 169 20.03 17.26 -9.05
N LEU A 170 20.11 18.48 -9.58
CA LEU A 170 21.36 19.08 -10.05
C LEU A 170 22.25 19.55 -8.89
N VAL A 171 21.66 19.86 -7.74
CA VAL A 171 22.41 20.30 -6.56
C VAL A 171 22.83 19.09 -5.70
N PRO A 172 24.15 18.80 -5.55
CA PRO A 172 24.62 17.60 -4.84
C PRO A 172 24.07 17.45 -3.44
N ALA A 173 23.92 18.53 -2.67
CA ALA A 173 23.38 18.55 -1.31
C ALA A 173 21.88 18.16 -1.24
N TRP A 174 21.11 18.38 -2.31
CA TRP A 174 19.66 18.14 -2.36
C TRP A 174 19.28 16.88 -3.12
N ARG A 175 20.22 16.34 -3.92
CA ARG A 175 20.01 15.17 -4.78
C ARG A 175 19.46 13.95 -4.04
N GLY A 176 19.98 13.65 -2.85
CA GLY A 176 19.51 12.54 -2.02
C GLY A 176 18.06 12.72 -1.55
N GLY A 177 17.68 13.93 -1.19
CA GLY A 177 16.31 14.30 -0.83
C GLY A 177 15.35 14.23 -2.01
N ALA A 178 15.73 14.81 -3.14
CA ALA A 178 14.94 14.82 -4.36
C ALA A 178 14.63 13.39 -4.87
N ARG A 179 15.64 12.51 -4.88
CA ARG A 179 15.44 11.11 -5.28
C ARG A 179 14.54 10.34 -4.29
N ARG A 180 14.68 10.57 -2.98
CA ARG A 180 13.85 9.93 -1.95
C ARG A 180 12.40 10.39 -1.99
N LEU A 181 12.15 11.65 -2.31
CA LEU A 181 10.82 12.27 -2.36
C LEU A 181 10.31 12.41 -3.81
N GLY A 182 10.85 11.63 -4.74
CA GLY A 182 10.47 11.64 -6.14
C GLY A 182 9.00 11.25 -6.37
N LEU A 183 8.52 11.60 -7.55
CA LEU A 183 7.17 11.28 -7.99
C LEU A 183 7.16 9.88 -8.61
N VAL A 184 6.19 9.05 -8.24
CA VAL A 184 5.92 7.77 -8.90
C VAL A 184 4.57 7.82 -9.61
N THR A 185 4.46 7.15 -10.75
CA THR A 185 3.17 7.04 -11.43
C THR A 185 2.32 5.93 -10.82
N LEU A 186 1.00 6.01 -11.01
CA LEU A 186 0.08 4.96 -10.61
C LEU A 186 0.46 3.61 -11.24
N ASP A 187 0.88 3.61 -12.50
CA ASP A 187 1.28 2.39 -13.20
C ASP A 187 2.58 1.79 -12.63
N GLN A 188 3.56 2.62 -12.26
CA GLN A 188 4.77 2.17 -11.56
C GLN A 188 4.41 1.56 -10.20
N MET A 189 3.51 2.22 -9.45
CA MET A 189 3.04 1.72 -8.17
C MET A 189 2.35 0.36 -8.29
N VAL A 190 1.45 0.21 -9.28
CA VAL A 190 0.77 -1.05 -9.56
C VAL A 190 1.76 -2.14 -9.93
N ARG A 191 2.72 -1.87 -10.83
CA ARG A 191 3.77 -2.85 -11.20
C ARG A 191 4.62 -3.25 -10.00
N ALA A 192 5.00 -2.29 -9.14
CA ALA A 192 5.77 -2.58 -7.93
C ALA A 192 5.01 -3.51 -6.97
N ILE A 193 3.71 -3.29 -6.78
CA ILE A 193 2.88 -4.17 -5.93
C ILE A 193 2.74 -5.56 -6.57
N VAL A 194 2.47 -5.65 -7.88
CA VAL A 194 2.39 -6.94 -8.60
C VAL A 194 3.70 -7.70 -8.46
N ARG A 195 4.84 -7.04 -8.68
CA ARG A 195 6.17 -7.65 -8.46
C ARG A 195 6.36 -8.13 -7.03
N ALA A 196 5.92 -7.34 -6.03
CA ALA A 196 5.98 -7.74 -4.63
C ALA A 196 5.14 -9.00 -4.35
N VAL A 197 3.93 -9.11 -4.94
CA VAL A 197 3.08 -10.30 -4.86
C VAL A 197 3.81 -11.51 -5.43
N GLU A 198 4.45 -11.38 -6.60
CA GLU A 198 5.11 -12.48 -7.30
C GLU A 198 6.44 -12.89 -6.68
N GLN A 199 7.11 -11.96 -5.99
CA GLN A 199 8.46 -12.12 -5.45
C GLN A 199 8.49 -11.76 -3.95
N PRO A 200 7.88 -12.56 -3.06
CA PRO A 200 7.97 -12.30 -1.63
C PRO A 200 9.42 -12.36 -1.15
N PRO A 201 9.78 -11.62 -0.09
CA PRO A 201 11.09 -11.76 0.54
C PRO A 201 11.22 -13.11 1.26
N PRO A 202 12.43 -13.49 1.72
CA PRO A 202 12.60 -14.67 2.56
C PRO A 202 11.69 -14.64 3.80
N ALA A 203 11.24 -15.80 4.24
CA ALA A 203 10.34 -15.93 5.39
C ALA A 203 10.89 -15.20 6.62
N GLY A 204 10.03 -14.47 7.32
CA GLY A 204 10.37 -13.72 8.53
C GLY A 204 11.15 -12.41 8.26
N THR A 205 11.36 -12.01 7.00
CA THR A 205 12.07 -10.77 6.67
C THR A 205 11.14 -9.70 6.13
N ILE A 206 11.57 -8.43 6.25
CA ILE A 206 10.86 -7.27 5.71
C ILE A 206 11.73 -6.65 4.61
N ARG A 207 11.17 -6.58 3.40
CA ARG A 207 11.76 -5.85 2.27
C ARG A 207 11.18 -4.44 2.22
N ILE A 208 12.04 -3.43 2.21
CA ILE A 208 11.64 -2.04 1.96
C ILE A 208 11.87 -1.73 0.48
N VAL A 209 10.87 -1.17 -0.19
CA VAL A 209 10.93 -0.67 -1.56
C VAL A 209 10.68 0.84 -1.52
N ASP A 210 11.72 1.60 -1.74
CA ASP A 210 11.67 3.06 -1.77
C ASP A 210 11.17 3.61 -3.11
N VAL A 211 11.16 4.93 -3.25
CA VAL A 211 10.73 5.62 -4.48
C VAL A 211 11.52 5.14 -5.70
N ALA A 212 12.84 4.95 -5.59
CA ALA A 212 13.68 4.50 -6.70
C ALA A 212 13.34 3.05 -7.11
N GLY A 213 13.14 2.17 -6.13
CA GLY A 213 12.72 0.79 -6.37
C GLY A 213 11.32 0.69 -6.99
N ILE A 214 10.38 1.58 -6.60
CA ILE A 214 9.05 1.66 -7.21
C ILE A 214 9.13 2.20 -8.65
N ALA A 215 9.93 3.24 -8.88
CA ALA A 215 10.08 3.86 -10.20
C ALA A 215 10.72 2.92 -11.23
N GLY A 216 11.61 2.03 -10.80
CA GLY A 216 12.27 1.01 -11.62
C GLY A 216 11.46 -0.28 -11.83
N SER A 217 10.19 -0.30 -11.40
CA SER A 217 9.33 -1.48 -11.50
C SER A 217 8.60 -1.59 -12.82
#